data_09d8469f248e39e954b6f7978219d058
#
_entry.id   09d8469f248e39e954b6f7978219d058
#
_cell.length_a   1.000
_cell.length_b   1.000
_cell.length_c   1.000
_cell.angle_alpha   90.00
_cell.angle_beta   90.00
_cell.angle_gamma   90.00
#
_symmetry.space_group_name_H-M   'P 1'
#
loop_
_entity.id
_entity.type
_entity.pdbx_description
1 polymer ?
#
loop_
_entity_poly.entity_id
_entity_poly.type
_entity_poly.pdbx_seq_one_letter_code
_entity_poly.pdbx_strand_id
1 'polypeptide(L)'
;MELEFLGTGAGTPAKQRNVTSIALKLLAERNEVWLFDCGEATQHQILSTAIRPRKITKIFITHLHGDHLFGLPGLLSSRSFQGGHTPLTVYGPEGVQNFVRTALQVSETHLSYPLSFVTVHKGLMFEDATFKVYADELDHRIKSYGYRVEEAAHPGVLLVDKLQADQIAAGPVYAQLKAGKVVQLPDGRVVDGHDYITAAQPGRIVTILGDTRQTPAATSLAQDANVLVHESTFGKGEAKLARQYYHSTNVQAAKVAKNAGVHQLLLTHISARYVGKKVSELARDAQAVFPNSRVVADFDVIDIPFKKRETNEKISSLKKS
;
A
#
# COMPACT_ATOMS: atom_id res chain seq x y z
N MET A 1 -2.72 -8.39 -4.82
CA MET A 1 -2.03 -7.28 -4.10
C MET A 1 -2.01 -7.61 -2.62
N GLU A 2 -0.85 -7.60 -1.99
CA GLU A 2 -0.67 -7.93 -0.58
C GLU A 2 0.31 -6.97 0.07
N LEU A 3 0.13 -6.68 1.36
CA LEU A 3 1.14 -6.06 2.21
C LEU A 3 1.85 -7.13 3.03
N GLU A 4 3.17 -7.10 3.07
CA GLU A 4 3.99 -7.93 3.96
C GLU A 4 4.89 -7.02 4.82
N PHE A 5 4.83 -7.19 6.12
CA PHE A 5 5.52 -6.34 7.09
C PHE A 5 6.89 -6.94 7.44
N LEU A 6 7.95 -6.30 6.97
CA LEU A 6 9.33 -6.73 7.25
C LEU A 6 9.86 -6.18 8.58
N GLY A 7 9.24 -5.10 9.06
CA GLY A 7 9.57 -4.51 10.35
C GLY A 7 8.44 -3.59 10.82
N THR A 8 8.07 -3.71 12.08
CA THR A 8 6.89 -3.06 12.67
C THR A 8 7.20 -2.33 13.97
N GLY A 9 8.48 -2.25 14.34
CA GLY A 9 8.98 -1.59 15.54
C GLY A 9 9.39 -0.15 15.30
N ALA A 10 9.35 0.68 16.35
CA ALA A 10 9.68 2.09 16.36
C ALA A 10 11.07 2.37 16.92
N GLY A 11 11.85 3.22 16.24
CA GLY A 11 13.11 3.80 16.68
C GLY A 11 14.29 2.83 16.69
N THR A 12 14.20 1.73 17.39
CA THR A 12 15.27 0.72 17.52
C THR A 12 14.73 -0.68 17.37
N PRO A 13 15.52 -1.62 16.81
CA PRO A 13 15.08 -3.01 16.71
C PRO A 13 14.88 -3.62 18.11
N ALA A 14 13.90 -4.50 18.23
CA ALA A 14 13.58 -5.26 19.43
C ALA A 14 13.55 -6.75 19.09
N LYS A 15 13.52 -7.62 20.13
CA LYS A 15 13.52 -9.09 19.93
C LYS A 15 12.37 -9.59 19.04
N GLN A 16 11.21 -8.91 19.08
CA GLN A 16 9.99 -9.35 18.39
C GLN A 16 9.63 -8.45 17.20
N ARG A 17 10.31 -7.33 17.01
CA ARG A 17 10.00 -6.35 15.96
C ARG A 17 11.29 -5.71 15.46
N ASN A 18 11.54 -5.85 14.17
CA ASN A 18 12.55 -5.05 13.49
C ASN A 18 12.00 -3.64 13.24
N VAL A 19 12.88 -2.71 12.91
CA VAL A 19 12.52 -1.34 12.51
C VAL A 19 11.83 -1.31 11.15
N THR A 20 11.24 -0.18 10.80
CA THR A 20 10.22 -0.03 9.77
C THR A 20 10.67 -0.46 8.37
N SER A 21 9.94 -1.40 7.81
CA SER A 21 9.94 -1.70 6.38
C SER A 21 8.68 -2.49 5.98
N ILE A 22 8.04 -2.09 4.90
CA ILE A 22 6.77 -2.67 4.43
C ILE A 22 6.90 -2.98 2.94
N ALA A 23 6.55 -4.19 2.53
CA ALA A 23 6.53 -4.60 1.13
C ALA A 23 5.10 -4.62 0.60
N LEU A 24 4.82 -3.86 -0.44
CA LEU A 24 3.61 -3.99 -1.26
C LEU A 24 3.93 -4.96 -2.41
N LYS A 25 3.38 -6.17 -2.33
CA LYS A 25 3.56 -7.21 -3.33
C LYS A 25 2.51 -7.06 -4.43
N LEU A 26 2.99 -6.75 -5.62
CA LEU A 26 2.20 -6.58 -6.85
C LEU A 26 2.53 -7.71 -7.85
N LEU A 27 2.65 -8.94 -7.33
CA LEU A 27 3.15 -10.06 -8.12
C LEU A 27 2.17 -10.49 -9.21
N ALA A 28 0.86 -10.47 -8.92
CA ALA A 28 -0.17 -10.81 -9.89
C ALA A 28 -0.41 -9.68 -10.90
N GLU A 29 -0.29 -8.44 -10.44
CA GLU A 29 -0.60 -7.24 -11.22
C GLU A 29 0.51 -6.89 -12.21
N ARG A 30 1.78 -7.00 -11.75
CA ARG A 30 2.94 -6.55 -12.55
C ARG A 30 4.24 -7.30 -12.29
N ASN A 31 4.20 -8.36 -11.49
CA ASN A 31 5.36 -9.16 -11.11
C ASN A 31 6.48 -8.36 -10.42
N GLU A 32 6.09 -7.38 -9.62
CA GLU A 32 6.97 -6.46 -8.89
C GLU A 32 6.66 -6.45 -7.39
N VAL A 33 7.62 -5.93 -6.63
CA VAL A 33 7.49 -5.56 -5.22
C VAL A 33 7.92 -4.11 -5.05
N TRP A 34 7.14 -3.33 -4.32
CA TRP A 34 7.49 -1.98 -3.92
C TRP A 34 7.71 -1.94 -2.42
N LEU A 35 8.80 -1.33 -1.97
CA LEU A 35 9.06 -1.16 -0.54
C LEU A 35 8.67 0.25 -0.09
N PHE A 36 8.16 0.32 1.13
CA PHE A 36 7.95 1.55 1.88
C PHE A 36 8.81 1.48 3.12
N ASP A 37 9.79 2.39 3.17
CA ASP A 37 10.91 2.41 4.10
C ASP A 37 11.83 1.18 4.01
N CYS A 38 13.04 1.37 4.49
CA CYS A 38 14.09 0.36 4.49
C CYS A 38 14.96 0.58 5.73
N GLY A 39 14.40 0.27 6.89
CA GLY A 39 15.10 0.34 8.15
C GLY A 39 16.24 -0.68 8.24
N GLU A 40 17.03 -0.58 9.29
CA GLU A 40 18.17 -1.48 9.53
C GLU A 40 17.76 -2.95 9.40
N ALA A 41 18.62 -3.78 8.84
CA ALA A 41 18.42 -5.22 8.65
C ALA A 41 17.23 -5.62 7.75
N THR A 42 16.61 -4.72 6.97
CA THR A 42 15.53 -5.06 6.04
C THR A 42 15.95 -6.18 5.08
N GLN A 43 17.19 -6.15 4.55
CA GLN A 43 17.70 -7.23 3.70
C GLN A 43 17.75 -8.59 4.40
N HIS A 44 17.98 -8.61 5.72
CA HIS A 44 17.98 -9.81 6.53
C HIS A 44 16.56 -10.32 6.79
N GLN A 45 15.63 -9.42 7.09
CA GLN A 45 14.20 -9.76 7.24
C GLN A 45 13.63 -10.41 5.96
N ILE A 46 14.02 -9.92 4.79
CA ILE A 46 13.61 -10.51 3.50
C ILE A 46 13.99 -11.99 3.38
N LEU A 47 15.10 -12.45 3.99
CA LEU A 47 15.51 -13.85 3.96
C LEU A 47 14.48 -14.80 4.60
N SER A 48 13.65 -14.29 5.51
CA SER A 48 12.57 -15.04 6.18
C SER A 48 11.24 -15.01 5.41
N THR A 49 11.24 -14.48 4.18
CA THR A 49 10.05 -14.29 3.34
C THR A 49 10.23 -14.93 1.96
N ALA A 50 9.14 -14.94 1.17
CA ALA A 50 9.20 -15.32 -0.24
C ALA A 50 9.62 -14.16 -1.17
N ILE A 51 9.89 -12.97 -0.64
CA ILE A 51 10.29 -11.80 -1.42
C ILE A 51 11.67 -12.03 -2.02
N ARG A 52 11.76 -11.81 -3.31
CA ARG A 52 13.05 -11.87 -4.04
C ARG A 52 13.54 -10.45 -4.30
N PRO A 53 14.71 -10.02 -3.79
CA PRO A 53 15.21 -8.65 -3.97
C PRO A 53 15.22 -8.17 -5.41
N ARG A 54 15.46 -9.05 -6.38
CA ARG A 54 15.43 -8.73 -7.83
C ARG A 54 14.04 -8.24 -8.32
N LYS A 55 12.95 -8.50 -7.56
CA LYS A 55 11.60 -8.04 -7.89
C LYS A 55 11.30 -6.65 -7.34
N ILE A 56 12.15 -6.12 -6.47
CA ILE A 56 11.99 -4.77 -5.93
C ILE A 56 12.38 -3.77 -7.03
N THR A 57 11.40 -2.98 -7.50
CA THR A 57 11.59 -2.00 -8.57
C THR A 57 11.44 -0.55 -8.09
N LYS A 58 10.73 -0.34 -6.99
CA LYS A 58 10.55 0.97 -6.36
C LYS A 58 10.72 0.88 -4.85
N ILE A 59 11.33 1.89 -4.27
CA ILE A 59 11.46 2.08 -2.82
C ILE A 59 11.00 3.49 -2.50
N PHE A 60 10.04 3.62 -1.59
CA PHE A 60 9.47 4.88 -1.13
C PHE A 60 9.92 5.12 0.31
N ILE A 61 10.77 6.10 0.53
CA ILE A 61 11.25 6.49 1.86
C ILE A 61 10.36 7.61 2.39
N THR A 62 9.77 7.40 3.56
CA THR A 62 8.86 8.37 4.17
C THR A 62 9.63 9.56 4.76
N HIS A 63 10.72 9.30 5.47
CA HIS A 63 11.59 10.30 6.07
C HIS A 63 12.99 9.72 6.37
N LEU A 64 13.91 10.56 6.82
CA LEU A 64 15.33 10.22 6.91
C LEU A 64 15.80 9.78 8.31
N HIS A 65 14.90 9.44 9.24
CA HIS A 65 15.33 8.79 10.48
C HIS A 65 15.90 7.39 10.19
N GLY A 66 16.87 6.96 11.01
CA GLY A 66 17.64 5.75 10.73
C GLY A 66 16.82 4.48 10.71
N ASP A 67 15.80 4.39 11.55
CA ASP A 67 14.88 3.25 11.61
C ASP A 67 13.96 3.12 10.37
N HIS A 68 14.03 4.07 9.43
CA HIS A 68 13.35 4.03 8.14
C HIS A 68 14.32 3.97 6.95
N LEU A 69 15.63 4.20 7.17
CA LEU A 69 16.60 4.43 6.08
C LEU A 69 17.85 3.56 6.12
N PHE A 70 18.36 3.18 7.32
CA PHE A 70 19.71 2.64 7.46
C PHE A 70 19.93 1.28 6.79
N GLY A 71 18.91 0.53 6.47
CA GLY A 71 19.01 -0.71 5.70
C GLY A 71 19.18 -0.54 4.19
N LEU A 72 18.92 0.69 3.67
CA LEU A 72 18.83 0.92 2.23
C LEU A 72 20.12 0.60 1.47
N PRO A 73 21.32 1.08 1.85
CA PRO A 73 22.55 0.74 1.11
C PRO A 73 22.84 -0.75 1.07
N GLY A 74 22.63 -1.46 2.19
CA GLY A 74 22.80 -2.89 2.27
C GLY A 74 21.84 -3.69 1.38
N LEU A 75 20.56 -3.28 1.34
CA LEU A 75 19.56 -3.90 0.47
C LEU A 75 19.91 -3.68 -1.01
N LEU A 76 20.34 -2.48 -1.41
CA LEU A 76 20.74 -2.17 -2.78
C LEU A 76 21.90 -3.04 -3.24
N SER A 77 22.91 -3.23 -2.38
CA SER A 77 24.04 -4.15 -2.63
C SER A 77 23.56 -5.60 -2.74
N SER A 78 22.78 -6.10 -1.77
CA SER A 78 22.24 -7.46 -1.80
C SER A 78 21.41 -7.75 -3.04
N ARG A 79 20.64 -6.77 -3.54
CA ARG A 79 19.87 -6.91 -4.78
C ARG A 79 20.77 -7.17 -5.99
N SER A 80 21.92 -6.50 -6.09
CA SER A 80 22.92 -6.76 -7.14
C SER A 80 23.40 -8.20 -7.10
N PHE A 81 23.83 -8.68 -5.95
CA PHE A 81 24.35 -10.04 -5.78
C PHE A 81 23.29 -11.12 -6.01
N GLN A 82 22.01 -10.79 -5.87
CA GLN A 82 20.89 -11.72 -6.05
C GLN A 82 20.23 -11.62 -7.44
N GLY A 83 20.96 -11.14 -8.44
CA GLY A 83 20.52 -11.11 -9.84
C GLY A 83 19.49 -10.02 -10.16
N GLY A 84 19.53 -8.91 -9.43
CA GLY A 84 18.77 -7.72 -9.76
C GLY A 84 19.46 -6.91 -10.84
N HIS A 85 18.97 -6.96 -12.09
CA HIS A 85 19.52 -6.20 -13.22
C HIS A 85 18.54 -5.15 -13.76
N THR A 86 17.27 -5.23 -13.39
CA THR A 86 16.27 -4.26 -13.82
C THR A 86 16.46 -2.91 -13.11
N PRO A 87 16.07 -1.78 -13.72
CA PRO A 87 16.11 -0.47 -13.06
C PRO A 87 15.39 -0.47 -11.71
N LEU A 88 15.91 0.31 -10.76
CA LEU A 88 15.30 0.58 -9.47
C LEU A 88 15.22 2.08 -9.24
N THR A 89 14.07 2.57 -8.78
CA THR A 89 13.86 3.98 -8.44
C THR A 89 13.61 4.12 -6.94
N VAL A 90 14.35 5.01 -6.30
CA VAL A 90 14.14 5.41 -4.90
C VAL A 90 13.45 6.77 -4.90
N TYR A 91 12.27 6.82 -4.29
CA TYR A 91 11.52 8.03 -3.99
C TYR A 91 11.76 8.38 -2.53
N GLY A 92 12.10 9.61 -2.22
CA GLY A 92 12.32 10.01 -0.83
C GLY A 92 12.58 11.51 -0.66
N PRO A 93 12.63 12.00 0.58
CA PRO A 93 12.95 13.38 0.87
C PRO A 93 14.32 13.79 0.32
N GLU A 94 14.51 15.09 0.19
CA GLU A 94 15.83 15.64 -0.10
C GLU A 94 16.88 15.10 0.90
N GLY A 95 18.01 14.63 0.38
CA GLY A 95 19.08 13.99 1.18
C GLY A 95 19.19 12.48 1.01
N VAL A 96 18.11 11.74 0.64
CA VAL A 96 18.18 10.28 0.45
C VAL A 96 19.21 9.89 -0.61
N GLN A 97 19.26 10.61 -1.72
CA GLN A 97 20.24 10.38 -2.79
C GLN A 97 21.68 10.56 -2.29
N ASN A 98 21.95 11.62 -1.53
CA ASN A 98 23.28 11.89 -0.98
C ASN A 98 23.70 10.79 0.00
N PHE A 99 22.80 10.39 0.90
CA PHE A 99 23.05 9.31 1.86
C PHE A 99 23.46 8.00 1.14
N VAL A 100 22.66 7.58 0.15
CA VAL A 100 22.91 6.34 -0.59
C VAL A 100 24.20 6.43 -1.40
N ARG A 101 24.40 7.51 -2.15
CA ARG A 101 25.61 7.68 -2.98
C ARG A 101 26.88 7.70 -2.14
N THR A 102 26.85 8.41 -1.01
CA THR A 102 28.01 8.44 -0.09
C THR A 102 28.30 7.05 0.46
N ALA A 103 27.29 6.30 0.90
CA ALA A 103 27.47 4.96 1.41
C ALA A 103 28.06 4.01 0.36
N LEU A 104 27.54 4.03 -0.87
CA LEU A 104 28.04 3.21 -1.97
C LEU A 104 29.47 3.60 -2.40
N GLN A 105 29.77 4.90 -2.43
CA GLN A 105 31.08 5.43 -2.80
C GLN A 105 32.15 5.04 -1.78
N VAL A 106 31.89 5.27 -0.49
CA VAL A 106 32.86 4.96 0.59
C VAL A 106 33.13 3.46 0.71
N SER A 107 32.12 2.64 0.43
CA SER A 107 32.25 1.17 0.44
C SER A 107 32.71 0.59 -0.90
N GLU A 108 33.01 1.42 -1.90
CA GLU A 108 33.38 0.99 -3.27
C GLU A 108 32.36 -0.01 -3.88
N THR A 109 31.09 0.10 -3.47
CA THR A 109 30.02 -0.78 -3.92
C THR A 109 29.51 -0.36 -5.30
N HIS A 110 29.59 -1.25 -6.27
CA HIS A 110 29.09 -1.08 -7.63
C HIS A 110 27.80 -1.89 -7.82
N LEU A 111 26.73 -1.21 -8.24
CA LEU A 111 25.46 -1.88 -8.50
C LEU A 111 25.39 -2.40 -9.93
N SER A 112 24.83 -3.60 -10.13
CA SER A 112 24.64 -4.25 -11.43
C SER A 112 23.43 -3.74 -12.21
N TYR A 113 22.79 -2.65 -11.76
CA TYR A 113 21.55 -2.11 -12.34
C TYR A 113 21.50 -0.58 -12.26
N PRO A 114 20.72 0.07 -13.14
CA PRO A 114 20.48 1.50 -13.05
C PRO A 114 19.71 1.85 -11.78
N LEU A 115 20.23 2.81 -11.00
CA LEU A 115 19.60 3.37 -9.81
C LEU A 115 19.25 4.82 -10.06
N SER A 116 17.96 5.15 -9.91
CA SER A 116 17.42 6.50 -10.05
C SER A 116 16.85 7.01 -8.73
N PHE A 117 16.84 8.32 -8.54
CA PHE A 117 16.28 8.99 -7.37
C PHE A 117 15.26 10.03 -7.81
N VAL A 118 14.15 10.10 -7.08
CA VAL A 118 13.10 11.11 -7.25
C VAL A 118 12.86 11.76 -5.89
N THR A 119 13.07 13.07 -5.82
CA THR A 119 12.74 13.85 -4.62
C THR A 119 11.24 13.96 -4.48
N VAL A 120 10.73 13.57 -3.31
CA VAL A 120 9.29 13.56 -3.01
C VAL A 120 8.80 14.98 -2.72
N HIS A 121 7.64 15.29 -3.25
CA HIS A 121 6.88 16.51 -3.00
C HIS A 121 5.38 16.16 -2.90
N LYS A 122 4.57 17.10 -2.45
CA LYS A 122 3.11 16.94 -2.46
C LYS A 122 2.57 16.78 -3.88
N GLY A 123 1.75 15.78 -4.11
CA GLY A 123 1.06 15.52 -5.38
C GLY A 123 1.42 14.18 -5.99
N LEU A 124 1.31 14.07 -7.31
CA LEU A 124 1.54 12.85 -8.07
C LEU A 124 3.05 12.58 -8.20
N MET A 125 3.49 11.40 -7.74
CA MET A 125 4.89 10.97 -7.76
C MET A 125 5.19 9.96 -8.86
N PHE A 126 4.22 9.13 -9.18
CA PHE A 126 4.34 8.08 -10.19
C PHE A 126 2.98 7.82 -10.82
N GLU A 127 2.96 7.57 -12.12
CA GLU A 127 1.78 7.16 -12.87
C GLU A 127 2.18 6.24 -14.03
N ASP A 128 1.45 5.16 -14.19
CA ASP A 128 1.44 4.33 -15.41
C ASP A 128 0.01 3.84 -15.70
N ALA A 129 -0.14 2.89 -16.62
CA ALA A 129 -1.46 2.37 -17.00
C ALA A 129 -2.18 1.61 -15.87
N THR A 130 -1.45 1.17 -14.83
CA THR A 130 -1.98 0.30 -13.77
C THR A 130 -2.06 0.99 -12.41
N PHE A 131 -1.12 1.87 -12.10
CA PHE A 131 -1.01 2.51 -10.78
C PHE A 131 -0.70 3.99 -10.84
N LYS A 132 -1.22 4.70 -9.84
CA LYS A 132 -0.81 6.06 -9.48
C LYS A 132 -0.31 6.06 -8.05
N VAL A 133 0.72 6.86 -7.78
CA VAL A 133 1.23 7.08 -6.42
C VAL A 133 1.25 8.57 -6.14
N TYR A 134 0.53 8.96 -5.10
CA TYR A 134 0.53 10.33 -4.57
C TYR A 134 1.28 10.38 -3.26
N ALA A 135 1.87 11.54 -2.96
CA ALA A 135 2.46 11.84 -1.66
C ALA A 135 1.92 13.14 -1.09
N ASP A 136 1.89 13.25 0.22
CA ASP A 136 1.65 14.51 0.93
C ASP A 136 2.55 14.57 2.18
N GLU A 137 2.91 15.80 2.58
CA GLU A 137 3.74 16.04 3.75
C GLU A 137 2.92 15.84 5.03
N LEU A 138 3.52 15.14 5.99
CA LEU A 138 2.97 14.82 7.29
C LEU A 138 3.59 15.72 8.37
N ASP A 139 3.03 15.67 9.58
CA ASP A 139 3.48 16.49 10.71
C ASP A 139 4.42 15.71 11.62
N HIS A 140 5.72 15.75 11.32
CA HIS A 140 6.78 15.10 12.09
C HIS A 140 7.94 16.06 12.37
N ARG A 141 8.93 15.63 13.19
CA ARG A 141 10.08 16.46 13.57
C ARG A 141 10.95 16.86 12.38
N ILE A 142 11.10 15.98 11.41
CA ILE A 142 11.74 16.23 10.11
C ILE A 142 10.71 16.02 9.01
N LYS A 143 11.01 16.43 7.78
CA LYS A 143 10.11 16.19 6.64
C LYS A 143 9.76 14.72 6.54
N SER A 144 8.48 14.40 6.69
CA SER A 144 7.92 13.06 6.60
C SER A 144 6.76 13.08 5.60
N TYR A 145 6.62 12.00 4.84
CA TYR A 145 5.61 11.86 3.80
C TYR A 145 4.76 10.61 4.04
N GLY A 146 3.50 10.72 3.64
CA GLY A 146 2.64 9.58 3.42
C GLY A 146 2.50 9.32 1.93
N TYR A 147 2.25 8.07 1.56
CA TYR A 147 2.05 7.63 0.18
C TYR A 147 0.68 6.99 0.03
N ARG A 148 -0.03 7.38 -1.03
CA ARG A 148 -1.27 6.78 -1.47
C ARG A 148 -1.05 6.11 -2.80
N VAL A 149 -1.23 4.80 -2.86
CA VAL A 149 -1.14 3.97 -4.07
C VAL A 149 -2.55 3.66 -4.53
N GLU A 150 -2.88 4.05 -5.74
CA GLU A 150 -4.16 3.80 -6.39
C GLU A 150 -3.96 2.86 -7.58
N GLU A 151 -4.66 1.75 -7.58
CA GLU A 151 -4.76 0.85 -8.72
C GLU A 151 -5.80 1.37 -9.70
N ALA A 152 -5.54 1.28 -11.00
CA ALA A 152 -6.51 1.60 -12.04
C ALA A 152 -7.75 0.71 -11.93
N ALA A 153 -8.90 1.24 -12.33
CA ALA A 153 -10.14 0.45 -12.38
C ALA A 153 -10.01 -0.72 -13.35
N HIS A 154 -10.52 -1.88 -12.96
CA HIS A 154 -10.58 -3.06 -13.81
C HIS A 154 -11.82 -2.99 -14.71
N PRO A 155 -11.69 -3.28 -16.02
CA PRO A 155 -12.83 -3.35 -16.92
C PRO A 155 -13.89 -4.34 -16.41
N GLY A 156 -15.15 -4.10 -16.77
CA GLY A 156 -16.24 -5.02 -16.47
C GLY A 156 -15.99 -6.42 -17.05
N VAL A 157 -16.57 -7.42 -16.42
CA VAL A 157 -16.51 -8.82 -16.88
C VAL A 157 -17.67 -9.07 -17.82
N LEU A 158 -17.42 -9.79 -18.91
CA LEU A 158 -18.44 -10.19 -19.87
C LEU A 158 -19.44 -11.17 -19.23
N LEU A 159 -20.73 -10.88 -19.33
CA LEU A 159 -21.84 -11.69 -18.80
C LEU A 159 -22.15 -12.83 -19.77
N VAL A 160 -21.31 -13.87 -19.76
CA VAL A 160 -21.41 -15.01 -20.73
C VAL A 160 -22.74 -15.72 -20.63
N ASP A 161 -23.26 -15.93 -19.41
CA ASP A 161 -24.56 -16.59 -19.20
C ASP A 161 -25.71 -15.80 -19.85
N LYS A 162 -25.67 -14.46 -19.78
CA LYS A 162 -26.65 -13.60 -20.43
C LYS A 162 -26.54 -13.67 -21.96
N LEU A 163 -25.31 -13.68 -22.50
CA LEU A 163 -25.05 -13.82 -23.91
C LEU A 163 -25.61 -15.17 -24.45
N GLN A 164 -25.41 -16.24 -23.70
CA GLN A 164 -25.95 -17.57 -24.04
C GLN A 164 -27.50 -17.60 -24.00
N ALA A 165 -28.09 -17.00 -22.95
CA ALA A 165 -29.53 -16.88 -22.83
C ALA A 165 -30.17 -16.11 -24.01
N ASP A 166 -29.47 -15.06 -24.47
CA ASP A 166 -29.88 -14.24 -25.62
C ASP A 166 -29.46 -14.85 -26.98
N GLN A 167 -28.97 -16.11 -26.97
CA GLN A 167 -28.57 -16.88 -28.16
C GLN A 167 -27.47 -16.17 -28.98
N ILE A 168 -26.55 -15.49 -28.33
CA ILE A 168 -25.38 -14.86 -28.96
C ILE A 168 -24.23 -15.87 -28.93
N ALA A 169 -23.86 -16.40 -30.09
CA ALA A 169 -22.80 -17.40 -30.18
C ALA A 169 -21.42 -16.83 -29.80
N ALA A 170 -20.63 -17.66 -29.11
CA ALA A 170 -19.25 -17.30 -28.76
C ALA A 170 -18.41 -17.10 -30.03
N GLY A 171 -17.58 -16.06 -30.04
CA GLY A 171 -16.71 -15.71 -31.17
C GLY A 171 -16.13 -14.31 -31.06
N PRO A 172 -15.60 -13.74 -32.15
CA PRO A 172 -15.00 -12.40 -32.16
C PRO A 172 -15.94 -11.30 -31.66
N VAL A 173 -17.26 -11.50 -31.76
CA VAL A 173 -18.28 -10.58 -31.23
C VAL A 173 -18.16 -10.39 -29.73
N TYR A 174 -17.75 -11.41 -28.95
CA TYR A 174 -17.55 -11.30 -27.51
C TYR A 174 -16.47 -10.27 -27.14
N ALA A 175 -15.41 -10.19 -27.92
CA ALA A 175 -14.36 -9.18 -27.71
C ALA A 175 -14.88 -7.75 -27.95
N GLN A 176 -15.74 -7.57 -28.97
CA GLN A 176 -16.35 -6.27 -29.26
C GLN A 176 -17.35 -5.86 -28.18
N LEU A 177 -18.21 -6.78 -27.74
CA LEU A 177 -19.17 -6.55 -26.65
C LEU A 177 -18.45 -6.27 -25.33
N LYS A 178 -17.35 -7.01 -25.03
CA LYS A 178 -16.51 -6.73 -23.85
C LYS A 178 -15.88 -5.33 -23.87
N ALA A 179 -15.66 -4.80 -25.07
CA ALA A 179 -15.17 -3.42 -25.26
C ALA A 179 -16.29 -2.36 -25.21
N GLY A 180 -17.54 -2.75 -24.86
CA GLY A 180 -18.70 -1.86 -24.79
C GLY A 180 -19.19 -1.36 -26.15
N LYS A 181 -18.84 -2.03 -27.26
CA LYS A 181 -19.26 -1.61 -28.60
C LYS A 181 -20.66 -2.05 -28.91
N VAL A 182 -21.38 -1.25 -29.69
CA VAL A 182 -22.63 -1.65 -30.35
C VAL A 182 -22.25 -2.52 -31.55
N VAL A 183 -22.82 -3.72 -31.65
CA VAL A 183 -22.49 -4.72 -32.66
C VAL A 183 -23.77 -5.21 -33.36
N GLN A 184 -23.73 -5.29 -34.68
CA GLN A 184 -24.78 -6.00 -35.45
C GLN A 184 -24.40 -7.47 -35.54
N LEU A 185 -25.34 -8.34 -35.10
CA LEU A 185 -25.20 -9.78 -35.16
C LEU A 185 -25.52 -10.31 -36.57
N PRO A 186 -25.08 -11.55 -36.93
CA PRO A 186 -25.39 -12.15 -38.23
C PRO A 186 -26.89 -12.33 -38.51
N ASP A 187 -27.71 -12.41 -37.50
CA ASP A 187 -29.17 -12.50 -37.58
C ASP A 187 -29.87 -11.14 -37.73
N GLY A 188 -29.11 -10.04 -37.85
CA GLY A 188 -29.60 -8.68 -38.03
C GLY A 188 -29.91 -7.93 -36.74
N ARG A 189 -29.89 -8.58 -35.57
CA ARG A 189 -30.06 -7.88 -34.28
C ARG A 189 -28.90 -6.94 -34.01
N VAL A 190 -29.20 -5.80 -33.42
CA VAL A 190 -28.19 -4.84 -32.92
C VAL A 190 -28.17 -4.95 -31.41
N VAL A 191 -26.99 -5.19 -30.84
CA VAL A 191 -26.80 -5.36 -29.39
C VAL A 191 -25.75 -4.38 -28.87
N ASP A 192 -26.02 -3.79 -27.70
CA ASP A 192 -25.06 -2.89 -27.01
C ASP A 192 -24.20 -3.71 -26.04
N GLY A 193 -22.89 -3.61 -26.19
CA GLY A 193 -21.95 -4.30 -25.31
C GLY A 193 -22.09 -3.90 -23.84
N HIS A 194 -22.53 -2.67 -23.53
CA HIS A 194 -22.77 -2.24 -22.16
C HIS A 194 -23.84 -3.08 -21.44
N ASP A 195 -24.78 -3.68 -22.15
CA ASP A 195 -25.78 -4.56 -21.58
C ASP A 195 -25.23 -5.93 -21.16
N TYR A 196 -24.06 -6.30 -21.69
CA TYR A 196 -23.42 -7.60 -21.51
C TYR A 196 -22.12 -7.55 -20.73
N ILE A 197 -21.78 -6.43 -20.11
CA ILE A 197 -20.63 -6.30 -19.21
C ILE A 197 -21.11 -5.89 -17.81
N THR A 198 -20.43 -6.40 -16.80
CA THR A 198 -20.63 -5.87 -15.45
C THR A 198 -20.06 -4.44 -15.35
N ALA A 199 -20.49 -3.66 -14.38
CA ALA A 199 -19.84 -2.41 -14.08
C ALA A 199 -18.32 -2.61 -13.86
N ALA A 200 -17.52 -1.63 -14.24
CA ALA A 200 -16.09 -1.61 -13.94
C ALA A 200 -15.88 -1.78 -12.42
N GLN A 201 -14.88 -2.57 -12.06
CA GLN A 201 -14.52 -2.73 -10.65
C GLN A 201 -13.51 -1.66 -10.27
N PRO A 202 -13.79 -0.81 -9.27
CA PRO A 202 -12.81 0.15 -8.78
C PRO A 202 -11.51 -0.55 -8.38
N GLY A 203 -10.38 0.06 -8.72
CA GLY A 203 -9.07 -0.41 -8.26
C GLY A 203 -8.94 -0.31 -6.75
N ARG A 204 -7.94 -0.99 -6.21
CA ARG A 204 -7.64 -0.96 -4.77
C ARG A 204 -6.81 0.27 -4.44
N ILE A 205 -7.02 0.78 -3.23
CA ILE A 205 -6.31 1.95 -2.72
C ILE A 205 -5.61 1.56 -1.42
N VAL A 206 -4.31 1.78 -1.35
CA VAL A 206 -3.48 1.54 -0.17
C VAL A 206 -2.83 2.84 0.22
N THR A 207 -2.98 3.23 1.49
CA THR A 207 -2.27 4.39 2.04
C THR A 207 -1.31 3.93 3.11
N ILE A 208 -0.05 4.32 2.98
CA ILE A 208 1.02 4.03 3.94
C ILE A 208 1.59 5.36 4.40
N LEU A 209 1.42 5.66 5.67
CA LEU A 209 1.91 6.88 6.27
C LEU A 209 3.26 6.66 6.95
N GLY A 210 4.15 7.64 6.81
CA GLY A 210 5.32 7.75 7.68
C GLY A 210 4.94 8.23 9.08
N ASP A 211 5.95 8.48 9.89
CA ASP A 211 5.78 8.97 11.25
C ASP A 211 5.10 10.34 11.25
N THR A 212 4.09 10.50 12.12
CA THR A 212 3.29 11.71 12.12
C THR A 212 2.46 11.89 13.39
N ARG A 213 2.26 13.14 13.78
CA ARG A 213 1.10 13.52 14.59
C ARG A 213 -0.16 13.46 13.75
N GLN A 214 -1.32 13.52 14.41
CA GLN A 214 -2.60 13.62 13.71
C GLN A 214 -2.63 14.92 12.87
N THR A 215 -2.82 14.79 11.55
CA THR A 215 -2.81 15.90 10.59
C THR A 215 -3.92 15.72 9.55
N PRO A 216 -4.49 16.82 8.99
CA PRO A 216 -5.44 16.72 7.88
C PRO A 216 -4.91 15.99 6.65
N ALA A 217 -3.60 16.13 6.36
CA ALA A 217 -2.95 15.44 5.24
C ALA A 217 -3.06 13.91 5.36
N ALA A 218 -2.87 13.36 6.57
CA ALA A 218 -3.05 11.93 6.83
C ALA A 218 -4.48 11.45 6.50
N THR A 219 -5.50 12.22 6.91
CA THR A 219 -6.90 11.90 6.62
C THR A 219 -7.20 12.02 5.12
N SER A 220 -6.69 13.06 4.46
CA SER A 220 -6.88 13.28 3.02
C SER A 220 -6.25 12.17 2.17
N LEU A 221 -5.00 11.78 2.46
CA LEU A 221 -4.33 10.67 1.77
C LEU A 221 -5.07 9.34 1.95
N ALA A 222 -5.63 9.11 3.14
CA ALA A 222 -6.33 7.88 3.48
C ALA A 222 -7.77 7.80 2.96
N GLN A 223 -8.30 8.87 2.35
CA GLN A 223 -9.71 8.95 1.95
C GLN A 223 -10.12 7.71 1.14
N ASP A 224 -11.16 6.99 1.64
CA ASP A 224 -11.77 5.81 1.05
C ASP A 224 -10.81 4.65 0.72
N ALA A 225 -9.62 4.60 1.35
CA ALA A 225 -8.64 3.55 1.10
C ALA A 225 -9.16 2.17 1.52
N ASN A 226 -8.76 1.13 0.79
CA ASN A 226 -9.01 -0.26 1.19
C ASN A 226 -8.22 -0.58 2.47
N VAL A 227 -6.99 -0.08 2.56
CA VAL A 227 -6.11 -0.27 3.71
C VAL A 227 -5.38 1.04 4.02
N LEU A 228 -5.40 1.42 5.29
CA LEU A 228 -4.53 2.45 5.85
C LEU A 228 -3.50 1.79 6.77
N VAL A 229 -2.23 2.00 6.50
CA VAL A 229 -1.13 1.71 7.41
C VAL A 229 -0.73 3.00 8.11
N HIS A 230 -0.79 3.00 9.44
CA HIS A 230 -0.53 4.18 10.28
C HIS A 230 0.34 3.80 11.48
N GLU A 231 1.26 4.67 11.84
CA GLU A 231 2.07 4.52 13.04
C GLU A 231 1.21 4.54 14.32
N SER A 232 1.67 3.85 15.35
CA SER A 232 1.04 3.78 16.65
C SER A 232 2.11 3.64 17.75
N THR A 233 3.03 4.60 17.76
CA THR A 233 4.19 4.62 18.65
C THR A 233 3.77 4.71 20.12
N PHE A 234 2.60 5.32 20.37
CA PHE A 234 2.06 5.55 21.71
C PHE A 234 0.67 4.93 21.89
N GLY A 235 0.36 4.55 23.13
CA GLY A 235 -0.95 4.00 23.52
C GLY A 235 -1.94 5.06 23.99
N LYS A 236 -3.18 4.61 24.22
CA LYS A 236 -4.24 5.41 24.82
C LYS A 236 -3.77 6.01 26.15
N GLY A 237 -4.08 7.30 26.38
CA GLY A 237 -3.66 8.05 27.57
C GLY A 237 -2.33 8.77 27.42
N GLU A 238 -1.53 8.47 26.39
CA GLU A 238 -0.21 9.07 26.16
C GLU A 238 -0.22 10.16 25.07
N ALA A 239 -1.39 10.75 24.76
CA ALA A 239 -1.52 11.73 23.67
C ALA A 239 -0.62 12.97 23.84
N LYS A 240 -0.35 13.41 25.10
CA LYS A 240 0.55 14.51 25.37
C LYS A 240 2.01 14.15 24.99
N LEU A 241 2.42 12.94 25.33
CA LEU A 241 3.75 12.41 25.02
C LEU A 241 3.90 12.17 23.50
N ALA A 242 2.90 11.56 22.86
CA ALA A 242 2.85 11.40 21.41
C ALA A 242 3.03 12.74 20.69
N ARG A 243 2.28 13.77 21.10
CA ARG A 243 2.41 15.11 20.54
C ARG A 243 3.81 15.72 20.73
N GLN A 244 4.42 15.51 21.88
CA GLN A 244 5.77 16.03 22.20
C GLN A 244 6.83 15.42 21.30
N TYR A 245 6.71 14.11 20.98
CA TYR A 245 7.64 13.37 20.14
C TYR A 245 7.24 13.31 18.67
N TYR A 246 6.20 14.07 18.25
CA TYR A 246 5.71 14.14 16.87
C TYR A 246 5.18 12.80 16.33
N HIS A 247 4.52 12.04 17.20
CA HIS A 247 3.90 10.75 16.87
C HIS A 247 2.41 10.73 17.21
N SER A 248 1.78 9.62 16.89
CA SER A 248 0.36 9.35 17.17
C SER A 248 0.18 8.25 18.21
N THR A 249 -0.99 8.26 18.84
CA THR A 249 -1.49 7.13 19.61
C THR A 249 -2.35 6.22 18.71
N ASN A 250 -2.51 4.96 19.12
CA ASN A 250 -3.42 4.00 18.48
C ASN A 250 -4.85 4.55 18.31
N VAL A 251 -5.34 5.29 19.31
CA VAL A 251 -6.67 5.93 19.26
C VAL A 251 -6.72 7.07 18.24
N GLN A 252 -5.64 7.84 18.11
CA GLN A 252 -5.55 8.91 17.10
C GLN A 252 -5.48 8.33 15.69
N ALA A 253 -4.70 7.28 15.46
CA ALA A 253 -4.68 6.54 14.20
C ALA A 253 -6.06 5.99 13.83
N ALA A 254 -6.78 5.41 14.81
CA ALA A 254 -8.15 4.93 14.60
C ALA A 254 -9.16 6.05 14.25
N LYS A 255 -8.97 7.25 14.81
CA LYS A 255 -9.80 8.43 14.42
C LYS A 255 -9.50 8.87 12.98
N VAL A 256 -8.23 8.86 12.57
CA VAL A 256 -7.87 9.14 11.15
C VAL A 256 -8.57 8.13 10.23
N ALA A 257 -8.47 6.84 10.54
CA ALA A 257 -9.10 5.78 9.76
C ALA A 257 -10.63 5.96 9.65
N LYS A 258 -11.30 6.25 10.77
CA LYS A 258 -12.75 6.50 10.81
C LYS A 258 -13.14 7.72 9.98
N ASN A 259 -12.42 8.83 10.12
CA ASN A 259 -12.72 10.09 9.43
C ASN A 259 -12.46 9.99 7.92
N ALA A 260 -11.47 9.20 7.51
CA ALA A 260 -11.13 8.95 6.12
C ALA A 260 -12.02 7.87 5.45
N GLY A 261 -12.89 7.19 6.17
CA GLY A 261 -13.76 6.15 5.61
C GLY A 261 -13.00 4.94 5.09
N VAL A 262 -11.82 4.61 5.67
CA VAL A 262 -11.03 3.45 5.23
C VAL A 262 -11.76 2.15 5.51
N HIS A 263 -11.42 1.08 4.78
CA HIS A 263 -12.00 -0.23 5.06
C HIS A 263 -11.28 -0.95 6.20
N GLN A 264 -9.95 -0.88 6.27
CA GLN A 264 -9.12 -1.53 7.29
C GLN A 264 -7.99 -0.61 7.76
N LEU A 265 -7.72 -0.61 9.07
CA LEU A 265 -6.58 0.05 9.69
C LEU A 265 -5.54 -0.97 10.16
N LEU A 266 -4.30 -0.80 9.72
CA LEU A 266 -3.14 -1.57 10.17
C LEU A 266 -2.22 -0.65 10.96
N LEU A 267 -2.06 -0.96 12.25
CA LEU A 267 -1.22 -0.21 13.18
C LEU A 267 0.18 -0.82 13.21
N THR A 268 1.17 -0.02 12.88
CA THR A 268 2.60 -0.35 12.84
C THR A 268 3.43 0.61 13.67
N HIS A 269 4.74 0.55 13.59
CA HIS A 269 5.69 1.42 14.30
C HIS A 269 5.43 1.40 15.81
N ILE A 270 5.45 0.18 16.38
CA ILE A 270 5.10 -0.08 17.77
C ILE A 270 6.33 0.04 18.65
N SER A 271 6.26 0.90 19.66
CA SER A 271 7.38 1.07 20.63
C SER A 271 7.69 -0.25 21.34
N ALA A 272 8.99 -0.55 21.53
CA ALA A 272 9.50 -1.74 22.19
C ALA A 272 8.96 -1.96 23.63
N ARG A 273 8.38 -0.94 24.27
CA ARG A 273 7.73 -1.03 25.58
C ARG A 273 6.38 -1.74 25.57
N TYR A 274 5.78 -1.93 24.39
CA TYR A 274 4.53 -2.69 24.24
C TYR A 274 4.83 -4.11 23.86
N VAL A 275 4.74 -5.02 24.82
CA VAL A 275 4.95 -6.46 24.64
C VAL A 275 3.77 -7.26 25.22
N GLY A 276 3.50 -8.43 24.65
CA GLY A 276 2.47 -9.36 25.13
C GLY A 276 1.09 -8.69 25.25
N LYS A 277 0.51 -8.69 26.45
CA LYS A 277 -0.83 -8.14 26.71
C LYS A 277 -0.99 -6.67 26.31
N LYS A 278 0.07 -5.85 26.43
CA LYS A 278 0.03 -4.44 26.04
C LYS A 278 -0.24 -4.24 24.55
N VAL A 279 0.25 -5.13 23.69
CA VAL A 279 -0.04 -5.08 22.24
C VAL A 279 -1.53 -5.35 22.00
N SER A 280 -2.12 -6.32 22.72
CA SER A 280 -3.56 -6.60 22.63
C SER A 280 -4.42 -5.44 23.18
N GLU A 281 -3.91 -4.68 24.13
CA GLU A 281 -4.57 -3.46 24.64
C GLU A 281 -4.56 -2.37 23.59
N LEU A 282 -3.44 -2.14 22.89
CA LEU A 282 -3.38 -1.20 21.76
C LEU A 282 -4.44 -1.54 20.69
N ALA A 283 -4.56 -2.83 20.33
CA ALA A 283 -5.55 -3.27 19.36
C ALA A 283 -6.99 -2.99 19.83
N ARG A 284 -7.33 -3.38 21.08
CA ARG A 284 -8.69 -3.17 21.65
C ARG A 284 -9.07 -1.69 21.73
N ASP A 285 -8.14 -0.83 22.15
CA ASP A 285 -8.38 0.61 22.26
C ASP A 285 -8.63 1.25 20.87
N ALA A 286 -7.91 0.82 19.85
CA ALA A 286 -8.14 1.25 18.47
C ALA A 286 -9.48 0.73 17.94
N GLN A 287 -9.81 -0.55 18.18
CA GLN A 287 -11.06 -1.19 17.77
C GLN A 287 -12.29 -0.55 18.40
N ALA A 288 -12.18 -0.02 19.62
CA ALA A 288 -13.26 0.74 20.24
C ALA A 288 -13.64 2.01 19.47
N VAL A 289 -12.75 2.56 18.64
CA VAL A 289 -12.97 3.75 17.81
C VAL A 289 -13.26 3.37 16.36
N PHE A 290 -12.50 2.42 15.82
CA PHE A 290 -12.62 1.89 14.47
C PHE A 290 -12.49 0.36 14.51
N PRO A 291 -13.62 -0.39 14.44
CA PRO A 291 -13.64 -1.83 14.69
C PRO A 291 -12.70 -2.67 13.83
N ASN A 292 -12.53 -2.30 12.55
CA ASN A 292 -11.64 -3.01 11.63
C ASN A 292 -10.18 -2.52 11.75
N SER A 293 -9.67 -2.51 12.99
CA SER A 293 -8.28 -2.16 13.33
C SER A 293 -7.49 -3.39 13.76
N ARG A 294 -6.25 -3.49 13.31
CA ARG A 294 -5.31 -4.55 13.69
C ARG A 294 -3.93 -3.97 13.98
N VAL A 295 -3.29 -4.40 15.06
CA VAL A 295 -1.84 -4.21 15.26
C VAL A 295 -1.12 -5.31 14.51
N VAL A 296 -0.25 -4.94 13.58
CA VAL A 296 0.54 -5.90 12.79
C VAL A 296 1.83 -6.30 13.50
N ALA A 297 2.37 -7.44 13.12
CA ALA A 297 3.66 -7.97 13.56
C ALA A 297 4.57 -8.17 12.33
N ASP A 298 5.86 -8.35 12.60
CA ASP A 298 6.81 -8.73 11.56
C ASP A 298 6.37 -10.04 10.89
N PHE A 299 6.51 -10.08 9.57
CA PHE A 299 6.09 -11.16 8.68
C PHE A 299 4.57 -11.38 8.55
N ASP A 300 3.74 -10.48 9.12
CA ASP A 300 2.32 -10.49 8.77
C ASP A 300 2.13 -10.22 7.28
N VAL A 301 1.32 -11.06 6.63
CA VAL A 301 0.88 -10.88 5.24
C VAL A 301 -0.61 -10.56 5.23
N ILE A 302 -0.98 -9.45 4.63
CA ILE A 302 -2.35 -8.94 4.57
C ILE A 302 -2.78 -8.84 3.12
N ASP A 303 -3.76 -9.64 2.73
CA ASP A 303 -4.41 -9.51 1.43
C ASP A 303 -5.24 -8.22 1.36
N ILE A 304 -5.17 -7.54 0.22
CA ILE A 304 -5.99 -6.37 -0.07
C ILE A 304 -7.03 -6.76 -1.10
N PRO A 305 -8.24 -7.16 -0.66
CA PRO A 305 -9.28 -7.58 -1.56
C PRO A 305 -9.90 -6.38 -2.28
N PHE A 306 -10.48 -6.63 -3.44
CA PHE A 306 -11.38 -5.67 -4.06
C PHE A 306 -12.58 -5.42 -3.14
N LYS A 307 -13.12 -4.21 -3.16
CA LYS A 307 -14.40 -3.93 -2.50
C LYS A 307 -15.46 -4.87 -3.09
N LYS A 308 -16.23 -5.54 -2.23
CA LYS A 308 -17.37 -6.36 -2.70
C LYS A 308 -18.31 -5.47 -3.50
N ARG A 309 -18.75 -5.95 -4.67
CA ARG A 309 -19.80 -5.30 -5.44
C ARG A 309 -21.07 -5.31 -4.59
N GLU A 310 -21.71 -4.16 -4.44
CA GLU A 310 -23.10 -4.16 -3.97
C GLU A 310 -23.92 -4.84 -5.07
N THR A 311 -24.31 -6.07 -4.83
CA THR A 311 -25.31 -6.73 -5.68
C THR A 311 -26.62 -5.97 -5.49
N ASN A 312 -27.14 -5.40 -6.57
CA ASN A 312 -28.45 -4.73 -6.63
C ASN A 312 -29.60 -5.74 -6.40
N GLU A 313 -29.56 -6.49 -5.32
CA GLU A 313 -30.70 -7.34 -4.90
C GLU A 313 -31.86 -6.55 -4.25
N LYS A 314 -31.68 -5.24 -4.00
CA LYS A 314 -32.74 -4.41 -3.41
C LYS A 314 -33.76 -3.88 -4.40
N ILE A 315 -33.64 -4.11 -5.71
CA ILE A 315 -34.60 -3.59 -6.69
C ILE A 315 -35.74 -4.60 -6.98
N SER A 316 -35.61 -5.87 -6.60
CA SER A 316 -36.69 -6.86 -6.86
C SER A 316 -37.77 -6.92 -5.79
N SER A 317 -37.56 -6.35 -4.59
CA SER A 317 -38.56 -6.36 -3.51
C SER A 317 -39.53 -5.18 -3.53
N LEU A 318 -39.29 -4.15 -4.35
CA LEU A 318 -40.16 -2.97 -4.49
C LEU A 318 -41.13 -3.06 -5.70
N LYS A 319 -41.11 -4.15 -6.45
CA LYS A 319 -42.08 -4.40 -7.57
C LYS A 319 -43.12 -5.47 -7.25
N LYS A 320 -43.26 -5.89 -6.01
CA LYS A 320 -44.29 -6.83 -5.52
C LYS A 320 -45.01 -6.30 -4.29
N SER A 321 -45.41 -5.05 -4.32
CA SER A 321 -46.48 -4.51 -3.41
C SER A 321 -47.41 -3.62 -4.21
#